data_7ff66d5a5b9f1be4f61bae42ae499571
#
_entry.id   7ff66d5a5b9f1be4f61bae42ae499571
#
_cell.length_a   1.000
_cell.length_b   1.000
_cell.length_c   1.000
_cell.angle_alpha   90.00
_cell.angle_beta   90.00
_cell.angle_gamma   90.00
#
_symmetry.space_group_name_H-M   'P 1'
#
loop_
_entity.id
_entity.type
_entity.pdbx_description
1 polymer ?
#
loop_
_entity_poly.entity_id
_entity_poly.type
_entity_poly.pdbx_seq_one_letter_code
_entity_poly.pdbx_strand_id
1 'polypeptide(L)'
;MSGKSAEDYAADYTDPELRARLKEEIKAGDRGGRPGQWSARKSQLLAHEYEAHGGGYRHEGERTASQQHLREWTEQEWHTADGDDRARGTDGTRRYLPDAAWQLLSDDEKEATDRRKQDGDEQHVANTDAAKEARKAAELLDVDATEARKRVSAMSGDSQLDRAERAERDLGKGRRTVLEAIERRRDRA
;
A
#
# COMPACT_ATOMS: atom_id res chain seq x y z
N MET A 1 -12.91 13.14 19.82
CA MET A 1 -11.56 12.67 20.16
C MET A 1 -10.60 13.80 19.87
N SER A 2 -9.88 14.29 20.88
CA SER A 2 -8.91 15.37 20.74
C SER A 2 -7.75 14.85 19.87
N GLY A 3 -7.37 15.59 18.83
CA GLY A 3 -6.22 15.26 18.01
C GLY A 3 -4.94 15.31 18.84
N LYS A 4 -3.90 14.55 18.44
CA LYS A 4 -2.56 14.65 19.03
C LYS A 4 -2.06 16.10 18.92
N SER A 5 -1.59 16.66 20.04
CA SER A 5 -0.98 17.99 20.12
C SER A 5 0.48 17.99 19.68
N ALA A 6 1.12 19.17 19.58
CA ALA A 6 2.56 19.26 19.30
C ALA A 6 3.40 18.52 20.35
N GLU A 7 2.99 18.56 21.61
CA GLU A 7 3.65 17.85 22.71
C GLU A 7 3.70 16.34 22.52
N ASP A 8 2.61 15.75 21.97
CA ASP A 8 2.55 14.32 21.65
C ASP A 8 3.51 13.89 20.53
N TYR A 9 4.00 14.85 19.74
CA TYR A 9 4.95 14.62 18.65
C TYR A 9 6.41 14.93 19.04
N ALA A 10 6.64 15.59 20.17
CA ALA A 10 7.95 16.08 20.57
C ALA A 10 8.99 14.96 20.79
N ALA A 11 8.54 13.75 21.14
CA ALA A 11 9.42 12.60 21.33
C ALA A 11 9.98 12.04 20.01
N ASP A 12 9.19 12.08 18.93
CA ASP A 12 9.49 11.35 17.68
C ASP A 12 9.95 12.27 16.54
N TYR A 13 9.60 13.56 16.58
CA TYR A 13 9.77 14.51 15.48
C TYR A 13 10.65 15.70 15.84
N THR A 14 11.47 16.17 14.87
CA THR A 14 12.39 17.29 15.09
C THR A 14 11.67 18.63 15.19
N ASP A 15 10.54 18.79 14.47
CA ASP A 15 9.68 19.97 14.50
C ASP A 15 8.20 19.55 14.75
N PRO A 16 7.82 19.36 16.01
CA PRO A 16 6.48 18.92 16.37
C PRO A 16 5.39 19.98 16.06
N GLU A 17 5.73 21.27 16.06
CA GLU A 17 4.81 22.36 15.76
C GLU A 17 4.46 22.38 14.27
N LEU A 18 5.45 22.27 13.40
CA LEU A 18 5.28 22.14 11.96
C LEU A 18 4.35 20.95 11.65
N ARG A 19 4.63 19.81 12.28
CA ARG A 19 3.82 18.60 12.06
C ARG A 19 2.37 18.76 12.50
N ALA A 20 2.12 19.37 13.65
CA ALA A 20 0.78 19.63 14.15
C ALA A 20 0.00 20.57 13.22
N ARG A 21 0.65 21.66 12.77
CA ARG A 21 0.07 22.61 11.81
C ARG A 21 -0.30 21.94 10.49
N LEU A 22 0.64 21.24 9.85
CA LEU A 22 0.41 20.54 8.59
C LEU A 22 -0.70 19.50 8.71
N LYS A 23 -0.79 18.82 9.84
CA LYS A 23 -1.89 17.86 10.10
C LYS A 23 -3.26 18.52 10.07
N GLU A 24 -3.43 19.66 10.72
CA GLU A 24 -4.71 20.36 10.73
C GLU A 24 -5.04 20.95 9.34
N GLU A 25 -4.06 21.48 8.60
CA GLU A 25 -4.23 21.94 7.22
C GLU A 25 -4.69 20.80 6.29
N ILE A 26 -3.98 19.67 6.31
CA ILE A 26 -4.32 18.50 5.50
C ILE A 26 -5.68 17.91 5.91
N LYS A 27 -6.00 17.89 7.19
CA LYS A 27 -7.29 17.42 7.69
C LYS A 27 -8.45 18.29 7.19
N ALA A 28 -8.26 19.61 7.17
CA ALA A 28 -9.27 20.56 6.70
C ALA A 28 -9.45 20.50 5.18
N GLY A 29 -8.42 20.16 4.43
CA GLY A 29 -8.45 20.04 2.98
C GLY A 29 -9.15 18.76 2.48
N ASP A 30 -9.34 18.68 1.17
CA ASP A 30 -9.93 17.56 0.44
C ASP A 30 -8.91 16.56 -0.13
N ARG A 31 -7.63 16.92 -0.16
CA ARG A 31 -6.54 16.05 -0.61
C ARG A 31 -6.46 14.80 0.29
N GLY A 32 -6.58 13.64 -0.33
CA GLY A 32 -6.47 12.36 0.38
C GLY A 32 -7.71 11.93 1.17
N GLY A 33 -8.86 12.63 1.03
CA GLY A 33 -10.11 12.24 1.68
C GLY A 33 -11.02 13.42 1.98
N ARG A 34 -12.17 13.16 2.62
CA ARG A 34 -13.15 14.20 2.94
C ARG A 34 -12.57 15.28 3.86
N PRO A 35 -12.90 16.57 3.62
CA PRO A 35 -12.58 17.64 4.54
C PRO A 35 -13.05 17.34 5.98
N GLY A 36 -12.20 17.64 6.95
CA GLY A 36 -12.48 17.41 8.37
C GLY A 36 -12.31 15.97 8.86
N GLN A 37 -12.17 14.99 7.93
CA GLN A 37 -11.93 13.59 8.29
C GLN A 37 -10.45 13.22 8.08
N TRP A 38 -9.92 12.34 8.94
CA TRP A 38 -8.58 11.79 8.78
C TRP A 38 -8.62 10.46 8.02
N SER A 39 -7.65 10.24 7.14
CA SER A 39 -7.52 9.02 6.34
C SER A 39 -6.07 8.55 6.31
N ALA A 40 -5.84 7.31 5.87
CA ALA A 40 -4.50 6.79 5.64
C ALA A 40 -3.74 7.63 4.58
N ARG A 41 -4.42 8.08 3.52
CA ARG A 41 -3.83 8.96 2.49
C ARG A 41 -3.43 10.32 3.05
N LYS A 42 -4.23 10.91 3.94
CA LYS A 42 -3.84 12.13 4.66
C LYS A 42 -2.61 11.93 5.55
N SER A 43 -2.43 10.72 6.08
CA SER A 43 -1.21 10.38 6.83
C SER A 43 0.03 10.35 5.93
N GLN A 44 -0.08 9.86 4.69
CA GLN A 44 1.01 9.91 3.70
C GLN A 44 1.32 11.36 3.30
N LEU A 45 0.29 12.13 2.98
CA LEU A 45 0.47 13.56 2.65
C LEU A 45 1.16 14.31 3.78
N LEU A 46 0.78 14.03 5.04
CA LEU A 46 1.44 14.65 6.19
C LEU A 46 2.92 14.26 6.29
N ALA A 47 3.28 13.01 6.07
CA ALA A 47 4.68 12.58 6.08
C ALA A 47 5.48 13.28 4.98
N HIS A 48 4.94 13.27 3.75
CA HIS A 48 5.57 13.90 2.60
C HIS A 48 5.74 15.43 2.77
N GLU A 49 4.67 16.13 3.12
CA GLU A 49 4.73 17.59 3.33
C GLU A 49 5.64 17.94 4.51
N TYR A 50 5.64 17.16 5.58
CA TYR A 50 6.52 17.37 6.72
C TYR A 50 8.00 17.27 6.34
N GLU A 51 8.38 16.22 5.60
CA GLU A 51 9.74 16.03 5.09
C GLU A 51 10.13 17.10 4.06
N ALA A 52 9.22 17.48 3.16
CA ALA A 52 9.44 18.53 2.16
C ALA A 52 9.68 19.90 2.80
N HIS A 53 9.11 20.18 3.98
CA HIS A 53 9.32 21.40 4.74
C HIS A 53 10.51 21.30 5.72
N GLY A 54 11.38 20.29 5.58
CA GLY A 54 12.60 20.14 6.37
C GLY A 54 12.38 19.48 7.74
N GLY A 55 11.19 18.96 7.99
CA GLY A 55 10.91 18.16 9.18
C GLY A 55 11.61 16.80 9.13
N GLY A 56 12.11 16.32 10.26
CA GLY A 56 12.80 15.05 10.40
C GLY A 56 12.35 14.24 11.60
N TYR A 57 12.96 13.10 11.78
CA TYR A 57 12.67 12.15 12.86
C TYR A 57 13.83 12.13 13.85
N ARG A 58 13.53 12.14 15.15
CA ARG A 58 14.57 12.15 16.22
C ARG A 58 15.31 10.82 16.34
N HIS A 59 14.65 9.73 15.94
CA HIS A 59 15.18 8.36 16.01
C HIS A 59 15.27 7.77 14.61
N GLU A 60 16.28 8.22 13.83
CA GLU A 60 16.53 7.77 12.45
C GLU A 60 16.99 6.30 12.40
N GLY A 61 16.55 5.39 12.91
CA GLY A 61 16.89 3.95 12.92
C GLY A 61 15.86 3.12 13.69
N GLU A 62 15.07 3.78 14.52
CA GLU A 62 14.04 3.15 15.36
C GLU A 62 12.65 3.72 15.03
N ARG A 63 12.28 3.64 13.74
CA ARG A 63 10.92 4.03 13.33
C ARG A 63 9.88 3.20 14.05
N THR A 64 8.84 3.83 14.55
CA THR A 64 7.69 3.09 15.09
C THR A 64 7.06 2.21 14.01
N ALA A 65 6.40 1.12 14.40
CA ALA A 65 5.70 0.24 13.45
C ALA A 65 4.76 1.02 12.52
N SER A 66 4.07 2.05 13.03
CA SER A 66 3.19 2.91 12.23
C SER A 66 3.96 3.75 11.20
N GLN A 67 5.16 4.22 11.52
CA GLN A 67 6.02 4.97 10.59
C GLN A 67 6.60 4.04 9.52
N GLN A 68 6.98 2.83 9.89
CA GLN A 68 7.44 1.81 8.94
C GLN A 68 6.34 1.42 7.96
N HIS A 69 5.15 1.10 8.44
CA HIS A 69 4.00 0.78 7.58
C HIS A 69 3.62 1.95 6.64
N LEU A 70 3.71 3.18 7.11
CA LEU A 70 3.41 4.35 6.28
C LEU A 70 4.44 4.52 5.16
N ARG A 71 5.72 4.27 5.45
CA ARG A 71 6.79 4.29 4.47
C ARG A 71 6.60 3.18 3.43
N GLU A 72 6.42 1.93 3.88
CA GLU A 72 6.15 0.79 3.00
C GLU A 72 4.96 1.08 2.08
N TRP A 73 3.89 1.63 2.63
CA TRP A 73 2.72 2.01 1.85
C TRP A 73 3.01 3.12 0.82
N THR A 74 3.89 4.06 1.15
CA THR A 74 4.34 5.12 0.22
C THR A 74 5.22 4.54 -0.88
N GLU A 75 6.14 3.63 -0.54
CA GLU A 75 7.02 2.94 -1.48
C GLU A 75 6.24 2.01 -2.44
N GLN A 76 5.07 1.51 -2.03
CA GLN A 76 4.18 0.67 -2.83
C GLN A 76 3.38 1.44 -3.91
N GLU A 77 3.47 2.76 -3.96
CA GLU A 77 2.83 3.61 -4.99
C GLU A 77 1.35 3.26 -5.24
N TRP A 78 0.54 3.34 -4.19
CA TRP A 78 -0.88 3.02 -4.29
C TRP A 78 -1.64 4.01 -5.16
N HIS A 79 -2.43 3.48 -6.13
CA HIS A 79 -3.26 4.27 -7.04
C HIS A 79 -4.50 3.50 -7.49
N THR A 80 -5.37 4.15 -8.27
CA THR A 80 -6.52 3.52 -8.96
C THR A 80 -6.09 2.90 -10.27
N ALA A 81 -6.97 2.15 -10.93
CA ALA A 81 -6.65 1.49 -12.20
C ALA A 81 -6.21 2.46 -13.32
N ASP A 82 -6.65 3.71 -13.27
CA ASP A 82 -6.28 4.79 -14.20
C ASP A 82 -5.12 5.66 -13.72
N GLY A 83 -4.45 5.25 -12.63
CA GLY A 83 -3.26 5.93 -12.10
C GLY A 83 -3.57 7.13 -11.22
N ASP A 84 -4.85 7.41 -10.89
CA ASP A 84 -5.19 8.51 -9.98
C ASP A 84 -4.82 8.14 -8.53
N ASP A 85 -4.30 9.10 -7.82
CA ASP A 85 -4.00 8.98 -6.39
C ASP A 85 -5.26 9.16 -5.50
N ARG A 86 -6.42 9.41 -6.10
CA ARG A 86 -7.71 9.59 -5.44
C ARG A 86 -8.65 8.43 -5.75
N ALA A 87 -8.89 7.57 -4.76
CA ALA A 87 -9.86 6.49 -4.90
C ALA A 87 -11.31 6.98 -5.07
N ARG A 88 -11.63 8.22 -4.71
CA ARG A 88 -12.97 8.79 -4.78
C ARG A 88 -13.04 9.89 -5.84
N GLY A 89 -13.81 9.61 -6.91
CA GLY A 89 -14.15 10.56 -7.95
C GLY A 89 -15.61 11.04 -7.85
N THR A 90 -16.05 11.80 -8.85
CA THR A 90 -17.46 12.21 -9.04
C THR A 90 -18.38 11.02 -9.27
N ASP A 91 -17.86 9.95 -9.86
CA ASP A 91 -18.63 8.77 -10.30
C ASP A 91 -18.54 7.60 -9.30
N GLY A 92 -18.15 7.87 -8.06
CA GLY A 92 -18.10 6.86 -7.00
C GLY A 92 -16.69 6.62 -6.46
N THR A 93 -16.51 5.46 -5.83
CA THR A 93 -15.24 5.06 -5.25
C THR A 93 -14.61 3.96 -6.10
N ARG A 94 -13.40 4.20 -6.59
CA ARG A 94 -12.62 3.25 -7.37
C ARG A 94 -11.77 2.33 -6.49
N ARG A 95 -11.35 1.22 -7.05
CA ARG A 95 -10.42 0.31 -6.35
C ARG A 95 -9.05 0.96 -6.24
N TYR A 96 -8.43 0.79 -5.08
CA TYR A 96 -7.13 1.33 -4.72
C TYR A 96 -6.20 0.19 -4.34
N LEU A 97 -5.13 -0.01 -5.10
CA LEU A 97 -4.17 -1.10 -4.93
C LEU A 97 -2.74 -0.58 -5.12
N PRO A 98 -1.72 -1.30 -4.59
CA PRO A 98 -0.32 -1.03 -4.91
C PRO A 98 -0.06 -1.14 -6.42
N ASP A 99 0.87 -0.35 -6.95
CA ASP A 99 1.27 -0.38 -8.37
C ASP A 99 1.66 -1.79 -8.82
N ALA A 100 2.50 -2.47 -8.05
CA ALA A 100 2.91 -3.85 -8.35
C ALA A 100 1.71 -4.82 -8.44
N ALA A 101 0.67 -4.62 -7.64
CA ALA A 101 -0.54 -5.46 -7.73
C ALA A 101 -1.33 -5.17 -9.03
N TRP A 102 -1.41 -3.90 -9.45
CA TRP A 102 -2.01 -3.55 -10.74
C TRP A 102 -1.25 -4.14 -11.92
N GLN A 103 0.08 -4.13 -11.90
CA GLN A 103 0.93 -4.70 -12.96
C GLN A 103 0.78 -6.23 -13.07
N LEU A 104 0.39 -6.91 -12.00
CA LEU A 104 0.16 -8.36 -11.98
C LEU A 104 -1.25 -8.78 -12.43
N LEU A 105 -2.16 -7.84 -12.65
CA LEU A 105 -3.50 -8.07 -13.18
C LEU A 105 -3.51 -7.92 -14.70
N SER A 106 -4.30 -8.77 -15.40
CA SER A 106 -4.67 -8.54 -16.79
C SER A 106 -5.65 -7.37 -16.91
N ASP A 107 -5.85 -6.85 -18.13
CA ASP A 107 -6.76 -5.72 -18.34
C ASP A 107 -8.21 -6.07 -17.97
N ASP A 108 -8.67 -7.29 -18.28
CA ASP A 108 -10.00 -7.78 -17.88
C ASP A 108 -10.13 -7.87 -16.35
N GLU A 109 -9.08 -8.30 -15.65
CA GLU A 109 -9.07 -8.40 -14.19
C GLU A 109 -9.04 -7.02 -13.51
N LYS A 110 -8.32 -6.06 -14.10
CA LYS A 110 -8.34 -4.66 -13.64
C LYS A 110 -9.74 -4.08 -13.74
N GLU A 111 -10.38 -4.24 -14.91
CA GLU A 111 -11.74 -3.77 -15.14
C GLU A 111 -12.74 -4.44 -14.17
N ALA A 112 -12.70 -5.76 -14.04
CA ALA A 112 -13.56 -6.50 -13.12
C ALA A 112 -13.36 -6.08 -11.66
N THR A 113 -12.11 -5.78 -11.28
CA THR A 113 -11.74 -5.36 -9.93
C THR A 113 -12.27 -3.96 -9.62
N ASP A 114 -12.17 -3.03 -10.57
CA ASP A 114 -12.67 -1.67 -10.42
C ASP A 114 -14.20 -1.63 -10.46
N ARG A 115 -14.83 -2.33 -11.43
CA ARG A 115 -16.30 -2.47 -11.53
C ARG A 115 -16.91 -3.01 -10.25
N ARG A 116 -16.34 -4.08 -9.67
CA ARG A 116 -16.82 -4.63 -8.39
C ARG A 116 -16.81 -3.59 -7.26
N LYS A 117 -15.85 -2.65 -7.27
CA LYS A 117 -15.81 -1.58 -6.28
C LYS A 117 -16.86 -0.51 -6.54
N GLN A 118 -17.10 -0.18 -7.81
CA GLN A 118 -18.09 0.82 -8.22
C GLN A 118 -19.52 0.34 -7.97
N ASP A 119 -19.80 -0.93 -8.27
CA ASP A 119 -21.14 -1.54 -8.12
C ASP A 119 -21.53 -1.80 -6.65
N GLY A 120 -20.56 -1.73 -5.73
CA GLY A 120 -20.79 -1.97 -4.32
C GLY A 120 -21.20 -0.73 -3.56
N ASP A 121 -22.37 -0.73 -2.95
CA ASP A 121 -22.92 0.36 -2.14
C ASP A 121 -22.20 0.52 -0.77
N GLU A 122 -21.45 -0.50 -0.35
CA GLU A 122 -20.79 -0.54 0.94
C GLU A 122 -19.45 0.21 0.94
N GLN A 123 -19.10 0.81 2.08
CA GLN A 123 -17.78 1.41 2.28
C GLN A 123 -16.65 0.38 2.11
N HIS A 124 -16.87 -0.86 2.50
CA HIS A 124 -15.94 -1.98 2.41
C HIS A 124 -16.42 -3.04 1.42
N VAL A 125 -16.04 -2.91 0.15
CA VAL A 125 -16.27 -3.94 -0.88
C VAL A 125 -15.05 -4.85 -0.95
N ALA A 126 -15.24 -6.16 -0.79
CA ALA A 126 -14.16 -7.13 -0.89
C ALA A 126 -13.46 -7.09 -2.26
N ASN A 127 -12.15 -7.31 -2.29
CA ASN A 127 -11.40 -7.46 -3.54
C ASN A 127 -11.88 -8.69 -4.32
N THR A 128 -11.72 -8.67 -5.64
CA THR A 128 -11.79 -9.88 -6.48
C THR A 128 -10.70 -10.86 -6.05
N ASP A 129 -10.86 -12.13 -6.36
CA ASP A 129 -9.83 -13.12 -6.01
C ASP A 129 -8.54 -12.84 -6.76
N ALA A 130 -8.61 -12.43 -8.03
CA ALA A 130 -7.45 -11.98 -8.80
C ALA A 130 -6.70 -10.82 -8.09
N ALA A 131 -7.41 -9.82 -7.60
CA ALA A 131 -6.78 -8.70 -6.88
C ALA A 131 -6.18 -9.11 -5.53
N LYS A 132 -6.80 -10.08 -4.82
CA LYS A 132 -6.23 -10.63 -3.59
C LYS A 132 -4.93 -11.39 -3.87
N GLU A 133 -4.91 -12.18 -4.94
CA GLU A 133 -3.72 -12.93 -5.36
C GLU A 133 -2.61 -12.01 -5.83
N ALA A 134 -2.94 -11.01 -6.65
CA ALA A 134 -1.98 -10.01 -7.11
C ALA A 134 -1.33 -9.24 -5.95
N ARG A 135 -2.12 -8.84 -4.94
CA ARG A 135 -1.59 -8.22 -3.73
C ARG A 135 -0.64 -9.14 -2.97
N LYS A 136 -1.02 -10.41 -2.76
CA LYS A 136 -0.15 -11.38 -2.08
C LYS A 136 1.16 -11.60 -2.83
N ALA A 137 1.12 -11.59 -4.17
CA ALA A 137 2.32 -11.70 -4.98
C ALA A 137 3.18 -10.43 -4.89
N ALA A 138 2.58 -9.23 -4.94
CA ALA A 138 3.27 -7.96 -4.76
C ALA A 138 3.96 -7.86 -3.39
N GLU A 139 3.32 -8.32 -2.32
CA GLU A 139 3.88 -8.35 -0.96
C GLU A 139 5.16 -9.20 -0.82
N LEU A 140 5.49 -10.06 -1.81
CA LEU A 140 6.78 -10.77 -1.84
C LEU A 140 7.94 -9.82 -2.11
N LEU A 141 7.71 -8.72 -2.80
CA LEU A 141 8.74 -7.74 -3.19
C LEU A 141 9.25 -6.94 -1.98
N ASP A 142 8.40 -6.77 -0.96
CA ASP A 142 8.66 -5.94 0.21
C ASP A 142 9.40 -6.68 1.34
N VAL A 143 9.62 -8.00 1.18
CA VAL A 143 10.22 -8.83 2.22
C VAL A 143 11.53 -9.47 1.76
N ASP A 144 12.34 -9.94 2.69
CA ASP A 144 13.55 -10.69 2.37
C ASP A 144 13.24 -12.06 1.74
N ALA A 145 14.28 -12.70 1.18
CA ALA A 145 14.12 -13.99 0.49
C ALA A 145 13.62 -15.11 1.40
N THR A 146 13.89 -15.07 2.70
CA THR A 146 13.47 -16.09 3.66
C THR A 146 11.98 -15.99 3.92
N GLU A 147 11.49 -14.79 4.20
CA GLU A 147 10.07 -14.55 4.40
C GLU A 147 9.27 -14.73 3.09
N ALA A 148 9.81 -14.31 1.93
CA ALA A 148 9.19 -14.56 0.64
C ALA A 148 8.97 -16.06 0.38
N ARG A 149 9.99 -16.89 0.60
CA ARG A 149 9.88 -18.36 0.48
C ARG A 149 8.84 -18.97 1.42
N LYS A 150 8.75 -18.48 2.63
CA LYS A 150 7.74 -18.90 3.60
C LYS A 150 6.32 -18.54 3.09
N ARG A 151 6.11 -17.34 2.58
CA ARG A 151 4.83 -16.93 1.97
C ARG A 151 4.48 -17.77 0.75
N VAL A 152 5.45 -18.05 -0.13
CA VAL A 152 5.28 -18.96 -1.28
C VAL A 152 4.82 -20.36 -0.83
N SER A 153 5.37 -20.89 0.26
CA SER A 153 4.99 -22.21 0.77
C SER A 153 3.52 -22.30 1.20
N ALA A 154 2.89 -21.18 1.53
CA ALA A 154 1.48 -21.08 1.90
C ALA A 154 0.56 -20.80 0.71
N MET A 155 1.09 -20.54 -0.48
CA MET A 155 0.29 -20.36 -1.69
C MET A 155 -0.27 -21.67 -2.20
N SER A 156 -1.46 -21.61 -2.80
CA SER A 156 -2.13 -22.77 -3.40
C SER A 156 -2.76 -22.36 -4.74
N GLY A 157 -2.63 -23.25 -5.74
CA GLY A 157 -3.15 -23.03 -7.09
C GLY A 157 -2.17 -22.31 -8.00
N ASP A 158 -2.26 -22.68 -9.28
CA ASP A 158 -1.33 -22.23 -10.33
C ASP A 158 -1.37 -20.72 -10.52
N SER A 159 -2.55 -20.10 -10.48
CA SER A 159 -2.72 -18.66 -10.63
C SER A 159 -1.92 -17.84 -9.60
N GLN A 160 -1.91 -18.27 -8.33
CA GLN A 160 -1.13 -17.59 -7.29
C GLN A 160 0.38 -17.74 -7.54
N LEU A 161 0.81 -18.95 -7.93
CA LEU A 161 2.21 -19.24 -8.20
C LEU A 161 2.71 -18.52 -9.46
N ASP A 162 1.88 -18.44 -10.52
CA ASP A 162 2.21 -17.69 -11.73
C ASP A 162 2.37 -16.20 -11.45
N ARG A 163 1.48 -15.62 -10.62
CA ARG A 163 1.61 -14.22 -10.19
C ARG A 163 2.85 -14.00 -9.33
N ALA A 164 3.15 -14.92 -8.42
CA ALA A 164 4.34 -14.86 -7.59
C ALA A 164 5.63 -14.93 -8.44
N GLU A 165 5.66 -15.79 -9.46
CA GLU A 165 6.78 -15.89 -10.40
C GLU A 165 6.95 -14.61 -11.21
N ARG A 166 5.86 -14.07 -11.77
CA ARG A 166 5.88 -12.79 -12.50
C ARG A 166 6.32 -11.64 -11.59
N ALA A 167 5.81 -11.55 -10.36
CA ALA A 167 6.25 -10.56 -9.39
C ALA A 167 7.76 -10.61 -9.19
N GLU A 168 8.32 -11.78 -8.96
CA GLU A 168 9.75 -11.94 -8.71
C GLU A 168 10.63 -11.68 -9.94
N ARG A 169 10.20 -12.13 -11.15
CA ARG A 169 10.98 -11.99 -12.39
C ARG A 169 10.90 -10.60 -13.00
N ASP A 170 9.66 -10.05 -13.07
CA ASP A 170 9.38 -8.87 -13.89
C ASP A 170 9.44 -7.57 -13.06
N LEU A 171 9.07 -7.63 -11.78
CA LEU A 171 8.98 -6.48 -10.90
C LEU A 171 10.02 -6.49 -9.79
N GLY A 172 10.51 -7.67 -9.43
CA GLY A 172 11.44 -7.88 -8.32
C GLY A 172 12.89 -8.00 -8.76
N LYS A 173 13.67 -8.59 -7.87
CA LYS A 173 15.13 -8.78 -8.03
C LYS A 173 15.50 -10.11 -8.72
N GLY A 174 14.55 -10.92 -9.14
CA GLY A 174 14.77 -12.25 -9.70
C GLY A 174 15.50 -13.20 -8.73
N ARG A 175 15.12 -13.17 -7.44
CA ARG A 175 15.81 -13.95 -6.38
C ARG A 175 15.69 -15.44 -6.63
N ARG A 176 16.80 -16.06 -7.04
CA ARG A 176 16.84 -17.48 -7.42
C ARG A 176 16.20 -18.40 -6.38
N THR A 177 16.48 -18.18 -5.11
CA THR A 177 15.94 -19.03 -4.03
C THR A 177 14.42 -18.93 -3.86
N VAL A 178 13.83 -17.80 -4.24
CA VAL A 178 12.37 -17.60 -4.23
C VAL A 178 11.76 -18.31 -5.45
N LEU A 179 12.34 -18.16 -6.64
CA LEU A 179 11.90 -18.84 -7.86
C LEU A 179 11.96 -20.37 -7.71
N GLU A 180 13.06 -20.91 -7.16
CA GLU A 180 13.16 -22.34 -6.84
C GLU A 180 12.10 -22.81 -5.82
N ALA A 181 11.69 -21.94 -4.90
CA ALA A 181 10.61 -22.27 -3.96
C ALA A 181 9.25 -22.32 -4.65
N ILE A 182 9.01 -21.43 -5.62
CA ILE A 182 7.78 -21.42 -6.45
C ILE A 182 7.72 -22.72 -7.28
N GLU A 183 8.79 -23.08 -7.97
CA GLU A 183 8.86 -24.35 -8.74
C GLU A 183 8.58 -25.56 -7.86
N ARG A 184 9.28 -25.70 -6.73
CA ARG A 184 9.03 -26.80 -5.80
C ARG A 184 7.61 -26.85 -5.25
N ARG A 185 6.95 -25.69 -5.13
CA ARG A 185 5.56 -25.62 -4.65
C ARG A 185 4.59 -26.05 -5.74
N ARG A 186 4.89 -25.70 -7.00
CA ARG A 186 4.11 -26.13 -8.18
C ARG A 186 4.16 -27.64 -8.37
N ASP A 187 5.35 -28.25 -8.22
CA ASP A 187 5.52 -29.72 -8.33
C ASP A 187 4.77 -30.52 -7.25
N ARG A 188 4.34 -29.87 -6.18
CA ARG A 188 3.63 -30.52 -5.06
C ARG A 188 2.12 -30.23 -5.03
N ALA A 189 1.63 -29.40 -5.93
CA ALA A 189 0.23 -29.01 -5.99
C ALA A 189 -0.56 -29.95 -6.89
#